data_e7480c9184372b86e1d2c82df73e2d44
#
_entry.id   e7480c9184372b86e1d2c82df73e2d44
#
_cell.length_a   1.000
_cell.length_b   1.000
_cell.length_c   1.000
_cell.angle_alpha   90.00
_cell.angle_beta   90.00
_cell.angle_gamma   90.00
#
_symmetry.space_group_name_H-M   'P 1'
#
loop_
_entity.id
_entity.type
_entity.pdbx_description
1 polymer ?
#
loop_
_entity_poly.entity_id
_entity_poly.type
_entity_poly.pdbx_seq_one_letter_code
_entity_poly.pdbx_strand_id
1 'polypeptide(L)'
;RYDSAALERRAEVSPDAFDFMIVLPAFVAGLLVLATHIPLGAQVLRRGIVFIDLAIAQIAALGVIVASSLEFDPHGWTIQVAAGVAAVLGALLLTWTEKRWPEVQEAQIGVLFVLAATAGLLLLAHNPHGGEHLQDLLAGQILWVSYDQLVLPAIGAVLILALLALFHNSLGRLGFCLVFALAVTASVQLVGVYLVFATLIVPSLAVRQYAEARKLSFAYLVGIGGYAAGLVLSVILDLPSGALIVW
;
A
#
# COMPACT_ATOMS: atom_id res chain seq x y z
N ARG A 1 -5.21 14.26 47.98
CA ARG A 1 -5.69 12.88 47.89
C ARG A 1 -5.93 12.62 46.39
N TYR A 2 -4.97 12.02 45.73
CA TYR A 2 -5.14 11.50 44.39
C TYR A 2 -6.09 10.31 44.45
N ASP A 3 -7.11 10.31 43.61
CA ASP A 3 -8.14 9.31 43.57
C ASP A 3 -7.55 7.99 43.01
N SER A 4 -7.15 7.10 43.92
CA SER A 4 -6.61 5.77 43.59
C SER A 4 -7.62 4.91 42.79
N ALA A 5 -8.93 5.18 42.95
CA ALA A 5 -9.99 4.51 42.22
C ALA A 5 -10.01 4.86 40.71
N ALA A 6 -9.46 6.02 40.32
CA ALA A 6 -9.32 6.41 38.92
C ALA A 6 -8.10 5.75 38.24
N LEU A 7 -7.09 5.39 39.03
CA LEU A 7 -5.93 4.64 38.55
C LEU A 7 -6.22 3.14 38.44
N GLU A 8 -7.02 2.59 39.33
CA GLU A 8 -7.47 1.18 39.27
C GLU A 8 -8.41 0.92 38.09
N ARG A 9 -9.26 1.88 37.70
CA ARG A 9 -10.10 1.75 36.48
C ARG A 9 -9.32 1.79 35.18
N ARG A 10 -8.08 2.26 35.17
CA ARG A 10 -7.18 2.17 33.99
C ARG A 10 -6.45 0.82 33.91
N ALA A 11 -6.45 0.03 34.98
CA ALA A 11 -5.78 -1.26 35.00
C ALA A 11 -6.71 -2.44 34.65
N GLU A 12 -8.02 -2.22 34.55
CA GLU A 12 -8.97 -3.19 34.03
C GLU A 12 -9.25 -3.00 32.55
N VAL A 13 -8.21 -2.89 31.73
CA VAL A 13 -8.31 -3.34 30.35
C VAL A 13 -8.32 -4.86 30.42
N SER A 14 -9.52 -5.43 30.48
CA SER A 14 -9.71 -6.88 30.47
C SER A 14 -8.96 -7.46 29.24
N PRO A 15 -8.18 -8.55 29.43
CA PRO A 15 -7.50 -9.24 28.32
C PRO A 15 -8.47 -9.85 27.30
N ASP A 16 -9.78 -9.78 27.55
CA ASP A 16 -10.86 -10.34 26.73
C ASP A 16 -11.30 -9.46 25.56
N ALA A 17 -10.76 -8.27 25.41
CA ALA A 17 -11.07 -7.38 24.29
C ALA A 17 -9.95 -7.43 23.24
N PHE A 18 -9.62 -8.61 22.76
CA PHE A 18 -9.18 -8.76 21.37
C PHE A 18 -10.40 -8.37 20.54
N ASP A 19 -10.50 -7.07 20.25
CA ASP A 19 -11.70 -6.56 19.59
C ASP A 19 -11.67 -7.04 18.13
N PHE A 20 -12.17 -8.26 17.94
CA PHE A 20 -12.29 -8.93 16.63
C PHE A 20 -12.98 -8.01 15.62
N MET A 21 -13.80 -7.07 16.10
CA MET A 21 -14.47 -6.09 15.26
C MET A 21 -13.51 -5.07 14.64
N ILE A 22 -12.39 -4.77 15.28
CA ILE A 22 -11.36 -3.85 14.74
C ILE A 22 -10.36 -4.60 13.85
N VAL A 23 -9.93 -5.77 14.28
CA VAL A 23 -8.90 -6.55 13.57
C VAL A 23 -9.43 -7.17 12.27
N LEU A 24 -10.72 -7.57 12.26
CA LEU A 24 -11.29 -8.26 11.09
C LEU A 24 -11.35 -7.39 9.83
N PRO A 25 -11.83 -6.12 9.86
CA PRO A 25 -11.77 -5.25 8.68
C PRO A 25 -10.33 -5.01 8.20
N ALA A 26 -9.38 -4.83 9.13
CA ALA A 26 -7.96 -4.68 8.81
C ALA A 26 -7.40 -5.92 8.10
N PHE A 27 -7.74 -7.10 8.59
CA PHE A 27 -7.33 -8.36 7.97
C PHE A 27 -7.93 -8.53 6.57
N VAL A 28 -9.21 -8.20 6.39
CA VAL A 28 -9.88 -8.21 5.07
C VAL A 28 -9.22 -7.22 4.12
N ALA A 29 -8.86 -6.01 4.59
CA ALA A 29 -8.06 -5.06 3.81
C ALA A 29 -6.74 -5.68 3.35
N GLY A 30 -6.02 -6.34 4.25
CA GLY A 30 -4.79 -7.06 3.94
C GLY A 30 -4.99 -8.15 2.87
N LEU A 31 -6.07 -8.93 2.97
CA LEU A 31 -6.38 -9.95 1.97
C LEU A 31 -6.68 -9.36 0.59
N LEU A 32 -7.37 -8.22 0.52
CA LEU A 32 -7.63 -7.51 -0.74
C LEU A 32 -6.33 -7.03 -1.39
N VAL A 33 -5.42 -6.48 -0.58
CA VAL A 33 -4.10 -6.05 -1.07
C VAL A 33 -3.31 -7.26 -1.54
N LEU A 34 -3.21 -8.33 -0.76
CA LEU A 34 -2.53 -9.56 -1.13
C LEU A 34 -3.05 -10.16 -2.44
N ALA A 35 -4.37 -10.15 -2.64
CA ALA A 35 -4.99 -10.71 -3.83
C ALA A 35 -4.45 -10.10 -5.13
N THR A 36 -4.23 -8.79 -5.15
CA THR A 36 -3.71 -8.07 -6.32
C THR A 36 -2.18 -8.00 -6.35
N HIS A 37 -1.54 -7.82 -5.20
CA HIS A 37 -0.09 -7.54 -5.14
C HIS A 37 0.77 -8.78 -5.32
N ILE A 38 0.35 -9.96 -4.90
CA ILE A 38 1.14 -11.18 -5.12
C ILE A 38 1.32 -11.49 -6.62
N PRO A 39 0.26 -11.54 -7.46
CA PRO A 39 0.45 -11.77 -8.90
C PRO A 39 1.18 -10.61 -9.60
N LEU A 40 1.01 -9.36 -9.15
CA LEU A 40 1.76 -8.21 -9.68
C LEU A 40 3.23 -8.26 -9.26
N GLY A 41 3.53 -8.60 -8.02
CA GLY A 41 4.90 -8.74 -7.51
C GLY A 41 5.70 -9.81 -8.24
N ALA A 42 5.10 -10.95 -8.54
CA ALA A 42 5.73 -11.97 -9.37
C ALA A 42 6.09 -11.44 -10.76
N GLN A 43 5.25 -10.57 -11.36
CA GLN A 43 5.53 -9.95 -12.66
C GLN A 43 6.62 -8.87 -12.56
N VAL A 44 6.60 -8.05 -11.49
CA VAL A 44 7.63 -7.03 -11.21
C VAL A 44 9.01 -7.66 -11.07
N LEU A 45 9.13 -8.73 -10.28
CA LEU A 45 10.39 -9.48 -10.10
C LEU A 45 10.89 -10.08 -11.42
N ARG A 46 9.99 -10.61 -12.27
CA ARG A 46 10.36 -11.13 -13.60
C ARG A 46 10.87 -10.06 -14.55
N ARG A 47 10.39 -8.83 -14.40
CA ARG A 47 10.78 -7.67 -15.23
C ARG A 47 12.05 -6.97 -14.72
N GLY A 48 12.47 -7.25 -13.48
CA GLY A 48 13.62 -6.62 -12.85
C GLY A 48 13.42 -5.15 -12.46
N ILE A 49 12.17 -4.70 -12.30
CA ILE A 49 11.80 -3.30 -11.96
C ILE A 49 11.24 -3.21 -10.54
N VAL A 50 12.01 -3.68 -9.57
CA VAL A 50 11.54 -3.88 -8.19
C VAL A 50 11.08 -2.59 -7.52
N PHE A 51 11.72 -1.45 -7.79
CA PHE A 51 11.43 -0.17 -7.14
C PHE A 51 10.32 0.66 -7.80
N ILE A 52 9.69 0.16 -8.88
CA ILE A 52 8.61 0.88 -9.57
C ILE A 52 7.42 1.17 -8.64
N ASP A 53 7.16 0.27 -7.70
CA ASP A 53 6.11 0.40 -6.70
C ASP A 53 6.31 1.63 -5.82
N LEU A 54 7.50 1.79 -5.27
CA LEU A 54 7.85 2.94 -4.42
C LEU A 54 7.70 4.27 -5.17
N ALA A 55 8.13 4.33 -6.43
CA ALA A 55 8.01 5.55 -7.23
C ALA A 55 6.53 5.89 -7.49
N ILE A 56 5.73 4.93 -7.92
CA ILE A 56 4.31 5.13 -8.19
C ILE A 56 3.55 5.45 -6.91
N ALA A 57 3.84 4.76 -5.81
CA ALA A 57 3.24 5.03 -4.50
C ALA A 57 3.53 6.46 -4.02
N GLN A 58 4.76 6.93 -4.15
CA GLN A 58 5.12 8.31 -3.78
C GLN A 58 4.50 9.36 -4.71
N ILE A 59 4.39 9.08 -6.00
CA ILE A 59 3.72 9.98 -6.94
C ILE A 59 2.21 10.04 -6.63
N ALA A 60 1.58 8.92 -6.28
CA ALA A 60 0.19 8.89 -5.84
C ALA A 60 -0.01 9.68 -4.54
N ALA A 61 0.87 9.47 -3.55
CA ALA A 61 0.86 10.21 -2.28
C ALA A 61 1.07 11.72 -2.51
N LEU A 62 1.97 12.10 -3.42
CA LEU A 62 2.13 13.50 -3.81
C LEU A 62 0.84 14.07 -4.41
N GLY A 63 0.11 13.31 -5.22
CA GLY A 63 -1.20 13.68 -5.74
C GLY A 63 -2.22 13.94 -4.63
N VAL A 64 -2.24 13.11 -3.58
CA VAL A 64 -3.07 13.33 -2.38
C VAL A 64 -2.68 14.62 -1.68
N ILE A 65 -1.39 14.85 -1.44
CA ILE A 65 -0.88 16.05 -0.75
C ILE A 65 -1.25 17.33 -1.53
N VAL A 66 -1.06 17.32 -2.86
CA VAL A 66 -1.45 18.46 -3.72
C VAL A 66 -2.95 18.72 -3.64
N ALA A 67 -3.78 17.70 -3.73
CA ALA A 67 -5.24 17.85 -3.65
C ALA A 67 -5.67 18.39 -2.27
N SER A 68 -5.08 17.88 -1.18
CA SER A 68 -5.33 18.38 0.18
C SER A 68 -4.88 19.83 0.36
N SER A 69 -3.79 20.24 -0.28
CA SER A 69 -3.29 21.62 -0.25
C SER A 69 -4.22 22.60 -1.01
N LEU A 70 -5.08 22.09 -1.89
CA LEU A 70 -6.11 22.85 -2.60
C LEU A 70 -7.46 22.85 -1.88
N GLU A 71 -7.49 22.45 -0.59
CA GLU A 71 -8.67 22.43 0.28
C GLU A 71 -9.80 21.50 -0.21
N PHE A 72 -9.47 20.47 -1.00
CA PHE A 72 -10.46 19.44 -1.31
C PHE A 72 -10.75 18.57 -0.07
N ASP A 73 -12.00 18.08 0.02
CA ASP A 73 -12.44 17.23 1.12
C ASP A 73 -11.50 16.01 1.29
N PRO A 74 -10.84 15.84 2.46
CA PRO A 74 -9.88 14.75 2.69
C PRO A 74 -10.47 13.36 2.51
N HIS A 75 -11.76 13.17 2.69
CA HIS A 75 -12.49 11.91 2.52
C HIS A 75 -13.25 11.85 1.19
N GLY A 76 -13.13 12.88 0.35
CA GLY A 76 -13.84 12.98 -0.91
C GLY A 76 -13.22 12.12 -2.03
N TRP A 77 -14.06 11.76 -3.00
CA TRP A 77 -13.62 11.06 -4.22
C TRP A 77 -12.61 11.86 -5.05
N THR A 78 -12.55 13.18 -4.87
CA THR A 78 -11.62 14.09 -5.56
C THR A 78 -10.16 13.77 -5.23
N ILE A 79 -9.85 13.43 -3.97
CA ILE A 79 -8.50 13.00 -3.56
C ILE A 79 -8.13 11.66 -4.19
N GLN A 80 -9.08 10.72 -4.24
CA GLN A 80 -8.90 9.43 -4.91
C GLN A 80 -8.56 9.60 -6.40
N VAL A 81 -9.29 10.50 -7.07
CA VAL A 81 -9.03 10.83 -8.48
C VAL A 81 -7.68 11.51 -8.65
N ALA A 82 -7.33 12.46 -7.78
CA ALA A 82 -6.03 13.13 -7.85
C ALA A 82 -4.86 12.15 -7.68
N ALA A 83 -4.94 11.25 -6.71
CA ALA A 83 -3.95 10.18 -6.51
C ALA A 83 -3.86 9.27 -7.74
N GLY A 84 -5.00 8.83 -8.27
CA GLY A 84 -5.08 7.99 -9.46
C GLY A 84 -4.51 8.66 -10.70
N VAL A 85 -4.86 9.93 -10.95
CA VAL A 85 -4.32 10.71 -12.08
C VAL A 85 -2.80 10.88 -11.93
N ALA A 86 -2.32 11.25 -10.75
CA ALA A 86 -0.89 11.38 -10.50
C ALA A 86 -0.15 10.05 -10.76
N ALA A 87 -0.66 8.93 -10.25
CA ALA A 87 -0.08 7.60 -10.47
C ALA A 87 -0.06 7.20 -11.95
N VAL A 88 -1.16 7.46 -12.68
CA VAL A 88 -1.23 7.20 -14.12
C VAL A 88 -0.22 8.03 -14.89
N LEU A 89 -0.09 9.32 -14.58
CA LEU A 89 0.93 10.19 -15.19
C LEU A 89 2.35 9.70 -14.88
N GLY A 90 2.61 9.28 -13.64
CA GLY A 90 3.87 8.65 -13.25
C GLY A 90 4.16 7.37 -14.02
N ALA A 91 3.16 6.49 -14.16
CA ALA A 91 3.30 5.25 -14.93
C ALA A 91 3.55 5.50 -16.43
N LEU A 92 2.88 6.50 -17.01
CA LEU A 92 3.12 6.93 -18.40
C LEU A 92 4.54 7.48 -18.57
N LEU A 93 4.99 8.33 -17.66
CA LEU A 93 6.35 8.88 -17.66
C LEU A 93 7.39 7.76 -17.55
N LEU A 94 7.23 6.84 -16.59
CA LEU A 94 8.12 5.69 -16.43
C LEU A 94 8.13 4.78 -17.67
N THR A 95 6.98 4.54 -18.29
CA THR A 95 6.90 3.76 -19.53
C THR A 95 7.58 4.47 -20.70
N TRP A 96 7.47 5.80 -20.77
CA TRP A 96 8.12 6.59 -21.80
C TRP A 96 9.64 6.60 -21.63
N THR A 97 10.14 6.82 -20.40
CA THR A 97 11.59 6.82 -20.10
C THR A 97 12.21 5.43 -20.31
N GLU A 98 11.50 4.35 -19.92
CA GLU A 98 11.92 2.99 -20.16
C GLU A 98 12.12 2.67 -21.64
N LYS A 99 11.23 3.17 -22.51
CA LYS A 99 11.39 3.01 -23.98
C LYS A 99 12.58 3.77 -24.53
N ARG A 100 12.92 4.89 -23.92
CA ARG A 100 13.97 5.80 -24.42
C ARG A 100 15.36 5.43 -23.90
N TRP A 101 15.45 5.00 -22.64
CA TRP A 101 16.70 4.69 -21.93
C TRP A 101 16.53 3.46 -21.01
N PRO A 102 16.35 2.26 -21.59
CA PRO A 102 16.07 1.05 -20.83
C PRO A 102 17.23 0.64 -19.92
N GLU A 103 18.47 1.00 -20.26
CA GLU A 103 19.69 0.67 -19.54
C GLU A 103 19.81 1.34 -18.16
N VAL A 104 19.09 2.45 -17.95
CA VAL A 104 19.12 3.22 -16.69
C VAL A 104 17.75 3.30 -16.00
N GLN A 105 16.85 2.39 -16.34
CA GLN A 105 15.46 2.41 -15.86
C GLN A 105 15.35 2.43 -14.34
N GLU A 106 16.09 1.57 -13.63
CA GLU A 106 16.08 1.51 -12.15
C GLU A 106 16.55 2.83 -11.53
N ALA A 107 17.56 3.47 -12.12
CA ALA A 107 18.03 4.79 -11.67
C ALA A 107 16.95 5.88 -11.88
N GLN A 108 16.22 5.82 -13.00
CA GLN A 108 15.12 6.77 -13.28
C GLN A 108 13.97 6.60 -12.30
N ILE A 109 13.62 5.35 -11.97
CA ILE A 109 12.61 5.02 -10.94
C ILE A 109 13.05 5.62 -9.60
N GLY A 110 14.31 5.41 -9.19
CA GLY A 110 14.85 5.95 -7.95
C GLY A 110 14.83 7.49 -7.92
N VAL A 111 15.19 8.15 -9.00
CA VAL A 111 15.13 9.62 -9.11
C VAL A 111 13.69 10.13 -8.98
N LEU A 112 12.73 9.52 -9.66
CA LEU A 112 11.32 9.91 -9.56
C LEU A 112 10.76 9.69 -8.17
N PHE A 113 11.13 8.60 -7.51
CA PHE A 113 10.78 8.34 -6.11
C PHE A 113 11.28 9.49 -5.20
N VAL A 114 12.57 9.85 -5.29
CA VAL A 114 13.16 10.91 -4.45
C VAL A 114 12.53 12.26 -4.75
N LEU A 115 12.29 12.59 -6.02
CA LEU A 115 11.64 13.84 -6.41
C LEU A 115 10.21 13.93 -5.87
N ALA A 116 9.42 12.87 -5.97
CA ALA A 116 8.06 12.85 -5.46
C ALA A 116 8.04 12.94 -3.92
N ALA A 117 8.90 12.19 -3.23
CA ALA A 117 9.01 12.21 -1.77
C ALA A 117 9.43 13.59 -1.24
N THR A 118 10.44 14.19 -1.84
CA THR A 118 10.94 15.53 -1.43
C THR A 118 9.96 16.64 -1.78
N ALA A 119 9.24 16.54 -2.91
CA ALA A 119 8.17 17.48 -3.24
C ALA A 119 7.04 17.43 -2.20
N GLY A 120 6.64 16.23 -1.76
CA GLY A 120 5.68 16.06 -0.67
C GLY A 120 6.14 16.70 0.64
N LEU A 121 7.40 16.49 1.03
CA LEU A 121 8.00 17.15 2.20
C LEU A 121 7.96 18.67 2.09
N LEU A 122 8.31 19.23 0.93
CA LEU A 122 8.31 20.68 0.71
C LEU A 122 6.90 21.28 0.79
N LEU A 123 5.89 20.59 0.24
CA LEU A 123 4.50 21.03 0.31
C LEU A 123 3.96 21.00 1.73
N LEU A 124 4.35 19.99 2.52
CA LEU A 124 3.92 19.84 3.92
C LEU A 124 4.74 20.67 4.91
N ALA A 125 5.85 21.28 4.50
CA ALA A 125 6.77 21.99 5.40
C ALA A 125 6.13 23.15 6.18
N HIS A 126 5.07 23.76 5.64
CA HIS A 126 4.33 24.85 6.29
C HIS A 126 3.04 24.38 6.98
N ASN A 127 2.72 23.09 6.92
CA ASN A 127 1.53 22.54 7.57
C ASN A 127 1.92 22.08 8.99
N PRO A 128 1.26 22.59 10.08
CA PRO A 128 1.56 22.18 11.46
C PRO A 128 1.41 20.66 11.69
N HIS A 129 0.51 20.01 10.96
CA HIS A 129 0.27 18.55 11.01
C HIS A 129 0.94 17.78 9.87
N GLY A 130 1.84 18.43 9.11
CA GLY A 130 2.48 17.85 7.94
C GLY A 130 3.28 16.57 8.24
N GLY A 131 3.94 16.50 9.41
CA GLY A 131 4.68 15.32 9.86
C GLY A 131 3.77 14.12 10.13
N GLU A 132 2.64 14.32 10.81
CA GLU A 132 1.64 13.29 11.07
C GLU A 132 1.04 12.77 9.76
N HIS A 133 0.65 13.70 8.88
CA HIS A 133 0.07 13.35 7.58
C HIS A 133 1.03 12.52 6.72
N LEU A 134 2.31 12.88 6.73
CA LEU A 134 3.34 12.10 6.03
C LEU A 134 3.53 10.71 6.66
N GLN A 135 3.53 10.62 7.98
CA GLN A 135 3.64 9.35 8.69
C GLN A 135 2.46 8.43 8.35
N ASP A 136 1.24 8.96 8.31
CA ASP A 136 0.04 8.21 7.95
C ASP A 136 0.09 7.67 6.52
N LEU A 137 0.55 8.47 5.56
CA LEU A 137 0.73 8.04 4.18
C LEU A 137 1.80 6.95 4.02
N LEU A 138 2.88 7.01 4.80
CA LEU A 138 3.99 6.06 4.70
C LEU A 138 3.72 4.75 5.45
N ALA A 139 3.31 4.86 6.72
CA ALA A 139 3.10 3.71 7.60
C ALA A 139 1.72 3.07 7.44
N GLY A 140 0.72 3.86 7.01
CA GLY A 140 -0.67 3.45 6.91
C GLY A 140 -1.35 3.28 8.26
N GLN A 141 -2.67 3.24 8.24
CA GLN A 141 -3.52 3.07 9.42
C GLN A 141 -4.51 1.92 9.22
N ILE A 142 -4.01 0.75 8.82
CA ILE A 142 -4.86 -0.39 8.44
C ILE A 142 -5.83 -0.82 9.55
N LEU A 143 -5.50 -0.63 10.83
CA LEU A 143 -6.39 -0.98 11.96
C LEU A 143 -7.65 -0.11 12.04
N TRP A 144 -7.61 1.09 11.47
CA TRP A 144 -8.74 2.03 11.50
C TRP A 144 -9.64 1.95 10.27
N VAL A 145 -9.38 0.97 9.41
CA VAL A 145 -10.17 0.76 8.19
C VAL A 145 -11.54 0.17 8.55
N SER A 146 -12.60 0.82 8.05
CA SER A 146 -13.98 0.34 8.18
C SER A 146 -14.42 -0.46 6.96
N TYR A 147 -15.46 -1.29 7.10
CA TYR A 147 -15.99 -2.07 5.98
C TYR A 147 -16.48 -1.20 4.80
N ASP A 148 -17.03 -0.02 5.09
CA ASP A 148 -17.50 0.90 4.05
C ASP A 148 -16.35 1.39 3.17
N GLN A 149 -15.16 1.58 3.75
CA GLN A 149 -13.95 1.98 3.03
C GLN A 149 -13.39 0.84 2.16
N LEU A 150 -13.75 -0.42 2.42
CA LEU A 150 -13.29 -1.58 1.66
C LEU A 150 -14.06 -1.80 0.36
N VAL A 151 -15.26 -1.25 0.22
CA VAL A 151 -16.12 -1.52 -0.94
C VAL A 151 -15.47 -1.09 -2.25
N LEU A 152 -14.97 0.13 -2.32
CA LEU A 152 -14.33 0.66 -3.54
C LEU A 152 -13.02 -0.07 -3.88
N PRO A 153 -12.09 -0.30 -2.94
CA PRO A 153 -10.91 -1.12 -3.17
C PRO A 153 -11.22 -2.56 -3.54
N ALA A 154 -12.29 -3.17 -3.00
CA ALA A 154 -12.71 -4.52 -3.37
C ALA A 154 -13.17 -4.60 -4.83
N ILE A 155 -13.97 -3.63 -5.28
CA ILE A 155 -14.38 -3.53 -6.70
C ILE A 155 -13.12 -3.35 -7.57
N GLY A 156 -12.21 -2.46 -7.18
CA GLY A 156 -10.94 -2.25 -7.87
C GLY A 156 -10.10 -3.52 -7.95
N ALA A 157 -9.98 -4.27 -6.85
CA ALA A 157 -9.25 -5.53 -6.80
C ALA A 157 -9.85 -6.58 -7.75
N VAL A 158 -11.18 -6.73 -7.78
CA VAL A 158 -11.87 -7.63 -8.71
C VAL A 158 -11.61 -7.24 -10.17
N LEU A 159 -11.70 -5.95 -10.49
CA LEU A 159 -11.41 -5.45 -11.84
C LEU A 159 -9.95 -5.69 -12.24
N ILE A 160 -9.00 -5.42 -11.35
CA ILE A 160 -7.57 -5.65 -11.58
C ILE A 160 -7.29 -7.14 -11.82
N LEU A 161 -7.84 -8.02 -10.98
CA LEU A 161 -7.67 -9.46 -11.13
C LEU A 161 -8.33 -9.98 -12.43
N ALA A 162 -9.50 -9.46 -12.77
CA ALA A 162 -10.16 -9.78 -14.03
C ALA A 162 -9.32 -9.35 -15.25
N LEU A 163 -8.77 -8.14 -15.23
CA LEU A 163 -7.87 -7.64 -16.28
C LEU A 163 -6.61 -8.51 -16.39
N LEU A 164 -5.98 -8.84 -15.26
CA LEU A 164 -4.80 -9.72 -15.24
C LEU A 164 -5.11 -11.12 -15.77
N ALA A 165 -6.28 -11.68 -15.45
CA ALA A 165 -6.69 -13.00 -15.90
C ALA A 165 -7.05 -13.03 -17.40
N LEU A 166 -7.87 -12.06 -17.84
CA LEU A 166 -8.37 -12.01 -19.22
C LEU A 166 -7.26 -11.64 -20.22
N PHE A 167 -6.33 -10.76 -19.81
CA PHE A 167 -5.28 -10.23 -20.69
C PHE A 167 -3.88 -10.74 -20.31
N HIS A 168 -3.78 -11.87 -19.62
CA HIS A 168 -2.52 -12.45 -19.14
C HIS A 168 -1.40 -12.47 -20.18
N ASN A 169 -1.71 -12.80 -21.45
CA ASN A 169 -0.75 -12.90 -22.54
C ASN A 169 -0.68 -11.66 -23.45
N SER A 170 -1.63 -10.74 -23.34
CA SER A 170 -1.78 -9.58 -24.23
C SER A 170 -1.56 -8.24 -23.55
N LEU A 171 -1.41 -8.21 -22.21
CA LEU A 171 -1.05 -6.99 -21.49
C LEU A 171 0.39 -6.59 -21.88
N GLY A 172 0.48 -5.69 -22.85
CA GLY A 172 1.73 -5.04 -23.17
C GLY A 172 2.30 -4.29 -21.96
N ARG A 173 3.52 -3.77 -22.11
CA ARG A 173 4.24 -3.04 -21.06
C ARG A 173 3.40 -1.89 -20.46
N LEU A 174 2.80 -1.07 -21.31
CA LEU A 174 1.98 0.06 -20.90
C LEU A 174 0.71 -0.41 -20.14
N GLY A 175 0.02 -1.43 -20.63
CA GLY A 175 -1.15 -1.99 -19.95
C GLY A 175 -0.83 -2.49 -18.55
N PHE A 176 0.32 -3.18 -18.39
CA PHE A 176 0.80 -3.61 -17.10
C PHE A 176 1.07 -2.42 -16.17
N CYS A 177 1.80 -1.39 -16.63
CA CYS A 177 2.12 -0.22 -15.81
C CYS A 177 0.85 0.53 -15.35
N LEU A 178 -0.17 0.63 -16.20
CA LEU A 178 -1.44 1.27 -15.82
C LEU A 178 -2.21 0.46 -14.78
N VAL A 179 -2.37 -0.85 -15.00
CA VAL A 179 -3.02 -1.74 -14.02
C VAL A 179 -2.27 -1.73 -12.70
N PHE A 180 -0.95 -1.78 -12.76
CA PHE A 180 -0.06 -1.70 -11.61
C PHE A 180 -0.24 -0.38 -10.84
N ALA A 181 -0.22 0.77 -11.55
CA ALA A 181 -0.40 2.08 -10.93
C ALA A 181 -1.76 2.19 -10.21
N LEU A 182 -2.83 1.69 -10.81
CA LEU A 182 -4.16 1.68 -10.18
C LEU A 182 -4.20 0.77 -8.95
N ALA A 183 -3.58 -0.42 -9.03
CA ALA A 183 -3.50 -1.34 -7.90
C ALA A 183 -2.74 -0.73 -6.71
N VAL A 184 -1.55 -0.17 -6.97
CA VAL A 184 -0.73 0.48 -5.95
C VAL A 184 -1.46 1.66 -5.33
N THR A 185 -2.05 2.55 -6.15
CA THR A 185 -2.77 3.73 -5.65
C THR A 185 -3.94 3.37 -4.73
N ALA A 186 -4.74 2.37 -5.12
CA ALA A 186 -5.86 1.90 -4.29
C ALA A 186 -5.38 1.30 -2.96
N SER A 187 -4.24 0.59 -2.97
CA SER A 187 -3.72 -0.09 -1.80
C SER A 187 -2.96 0.83 -0.85
N VAL A 188 -2.20 1.82 -1.38
CA VAL A 188 -1.45 2.78 -0.56
C VAL A 188 -2.34 3.55 0.40
N GLN A 189 -3.54 3.92 -0.02
CA GLN A 189 -4.50 4.64 0.81
C GLN A 189 -5.08 3.78 1.94
N LEU A 190 -5.08 2.46 1.78
CA LEU A 190 -5.55 1.52 2.81
C LEU A 190 -4.45 1.15 3.80
N VAL A 191 -3.26 0.84 3.30
CA VAL A 191 -2.24 0.17 4.12
C VAL A 191 -0.90 0.92 4.18
N GLY A 192 -0.76 2.04 3.46
CA GLY A 192 0.45 2.84 3.41
C GLY A 192 1.52 2.30 2.46
N VAL A 193 2.49 3.18 2.12
CA VAL A 193 3.53 2.91 1.11
C VAL A 193 4.41 1.72 1.49
N TYR A 194 4.87 1.66 2.76
CA TYR A 194 5.80 0.62 3.19
C TYR A 194 5.18 -0.77 3.16
N LEU A 195 3.93 -0.90 3.62
CA LEU A 195 3.25 -2.18 3.65
C LEU A 195 2.84 -2.64 2.25
N VAL A 196 2.48 -1.72 1.34
CA VAL A 196 2.22 -2.04 -0.07
C VAL A 196 3.48 -2.64 -0.70
N PHE A 197 4.64 -1.98 -0.56
CA PHE A 197 5.91 -2.47 -1.09
C PHE A 197 6.28 -3.86 -0.52
N ALA A 198 6.18 -4.01 0.80
CA ALA A 198 6.47 -5.30 1.45
C ALA A 198 5.55 -6.41 0.94
N THR A 199 4.24 -6.13 0.82
CA THR A 199 3.24 -7.08 0.33
C THR A 199 3.49 -7.51 -1.12
N LEU A 200 3.98 -6.59 -1.95
CA LEU A 200 4.31 -6.86 -3.34
C LEU A 200 5.56 -7.76 -3.46
N ILE A 201 6.61 -7.42 -2.75
CA ILE A 201 7.95 -7.99 -2.98
C ILE A 201 8.25 -9.18 -2.08
N VAL A 202 8.00 -9.08 -0.75
CA VAL A 202 8.45 -10.08 0.22
C VAL A 202 7.87 -11.47 -0.05
N PRO A 203 6.54 -11.66 -0.25
CA PRO A 203 5.99 -12.98 -0.52
C PRO A 203 6.53 -13.58 -1.83
N SER A 204 6.64 -12.76 -2.88
CA SER A 204 7.13 -13.19 -4.18
C SER A 204 8.62 -13.55 -4.15
N LEU A 205 9.41 -12.82 -3.37
CA LEU A 205 10.85 -13.09 -3.17
C LEU A 205 11.07 -14.34 -2.34
N ALA A 206 10.30 -14.55 -1.28
CA ALA A 206 10.40 -15.72 -0.40
C ALA A 206 10.23 -17.04 -1.17
N VAL A 207 9.38 -17.04 -2.21
CA VAL A 207 9.06 -18.26 -2.98
C VAL A 207 9.84 -18.36 -4.30
N ARG A 208 10.82 -17.51 -4.55
CA ARG A 208 11.53 -17.45 -5.83
C ARG A 208 12.17 -18.79 -6.27
N GLN A 209 12.58 -19.63 -5.31
CA GLN A 209 13.24 -20.93 -5.57
C GLN A 209 12.25 -22.11 -5.66
N TYR A 210 10.97 -21.90 -5.39
CA TYR A 210 9.96 -22.95 -5.49
C TYR A 210 9.57 -23.24 -6.95
N ALA A 211 9.01 -24.45 -7.19
CA ALA A 211 8.48 -24.80 -8.49
C ALA A 211 7.28 -23.88 -8.86
N GLU A 212 7.18 -23.49 -10.14
CA GLU A 212 6.19 -22.54 -10.65
C GLU A 212 4.74 -22.87 -10.19
N ALA A 213 4.38 -24.16 -10.19
CA ALA A 213 3.04 -24.62 -9.78
C ALA A 213 2.70 -24.34 -8.31
N ARG A 214 3.69 -24.13 -7.45
CA ARG A 214 3.50 -23.91 -6.00
C ARG A 214 3.82 -22.50 -5.56
N LYS A 215 4.51 -21.69 -6.37
CA LYS A 215 4.94 -20.34 -6.02
C LYS A 215 3.79 -19.48 -5.52
N LEU A 216 2.69 -19.44 -6.26
CA LEU A 216 1.57 -18.57 -5.95
C LEU A 216 0.94 -18.93 -4.60
N SER A 217 0.69 -20.23 -4.35
CA SER A 217 0.08 -20.70 -3.10
C SER A 217 0.95 -20.42 -1.89
N PHE A 218 2.27 -20.67 -2.00
CA PHE A 218 3.18 -20.35 -0.90
C PHE A 218 3.37 -18.87 -0.68
N ALA A 219 3.35 -18.04 -1.73
CA ALA A 219 3.39 -16.58 -1.60
C ALA A 219 2.16 -16.06 -0.83
N TYR A 220 0.96 -16.58 -1.13
CA TYR A 220 -0.23 -16.26 -0.35
C TYR A 220 -0.13 -16.70 1.11
N LEU A 221 0.40 -17.90 1.38
CA LEU A 221 0.60 -18.37 2.76
C LEU A 221 1.55 -17.45 3.55
N VAL A 222 2.67 -17.04 2.94
CA VAL A 222 3.60 -16.09 3.56
C VAL A 222 2.93 -14.74 3.82
N GLY A 223 2.22 -14.20 2.83
CA GLY A 223 1.52 -12.93 2.98
C GLY A 223 0.43 -12.98 4.05
N ILE A 224 -0.46 -13.97 4.01
CA ILE A 224 -1.54 -14.14 4.99
C ILE A 224 -0.96 -14.32 6.39
N GLY A 225 0.10 -15.13 6.53
CA GLY A 225 0.79 -15.34 7.80
C GLY A 225 1.39 -14.04 8.37
N GLY A 226 2.04 -13.22 7.51
CA GLY A 226 2.58 -11.92 7.89
C GLY A 226 1.49 -10.95 8.37
N TYR A 227 0.40 -10.82 7.61
CA TYR A 227 -0.73 -9.97 8.03
C TYR A 227 -1.37 -10.45 9.33
N ALA A 228 -1.63 -11.75 9.47
CA ALA A 228 -2.22 -12.30 10.69
C ALA A 228 -1.31 -12.08 11.91
N ALA A 229 -0.03 -12.43 11.80
CA ALA A 229 0.93 -12.27 12.89
C ALA A 229 1.16 -10.78 13.23
N GLY A 230 1.35 -9.92 12.24
CA GLY A 230 1.59 -8.50 12.44
C GLY A 230 0.39 -7.78 13.07
N LEU A 231 -0.85 -8.08 12.65
CA LEU A 231 -2.05 -7.52 13.26
C LEU A 231 -2.21 -7.98 14.71
N VAL A 232 -2.00 -9.27 14.99
CA VAL A 232 -2.05 -9.79 16.37
C VAL A 232 -1.00 -9.11 17.26
N LEU A 233 0.24 -9.03 16.79
CA LEU A 233 1.32 -8.37 17.53
C LEU A 233 1.05 -6.86 17.73
N SER A 234 0.45 -6.19 16.75
CA SER A 234 0.08 -4.78 16.84
C SER A 234 -0.89 -4.52 18.00
N VAL A 235 -1.90 -5.37 18.14
CA VAL A 235 -2.87 -5.25 19.23
C VAL A 235 -2.24 -5.57 20.59
N ILE A 236 -1.37 -6.60 20.67
CA ILE A 236 -0.73 -7.01 21.93
C ILE A 236 0.30 -5.98 22.41
N LEU A 237 1.07 -5.39 21.47
CA LEU A 237 2.20 -4.51 21.80
C LEU A 237 1.83 -3.02 21.73
N ASP A 238 0.63 -2.67 21.29
CA ASP A 238 0.18 -1.29 21.05
C ASP A 238 1.15 -0.53 20.13
N LEU A 239 1.56 -1.17 19.02
CA LEU A 239 2.52 -0.64 18.04
C LEU A 239 1.86 -0.47 16.65
N PRO A 240 2.40 0.42 15.79
CA PRO A 240 1.87 0.65 14.45
C PRO A 240 1.78 -0.64 13.63
N SER A 241 0.56 -1.01 13.21
CA SER A 241 0.26 -2.28 12.55
C SER A 241 0.99 -2.46 11.22
N GLY A 242 1.07 -1.40 10.40
CA GLY A 242 1.78 -1.46 9.13
C GLY A 242 3.24 -1.86 9.29
N ALA A 243 3.93 -1.29 10.28
CA ALA A 243 5.32 -1.62 10.58
C ALA A 243 5.48 -3.07 11.06
N LEU A 244 4.59 -3.54 11.95
CA LEU A 244 4.66 -4.92 12.47
C LEU A 244 4.33 -5.99 11.43
N ILE A 245 3.44 -5.69 10.47
CA ILE A 245 3.17 -6.61 9.36
C ILE A 245 4.38 -6.72 8.42
N VAL A 246 5.13 -5.64 8.26
CA VAL A 246 6.35 -5.63 7.43
C VAL A 246 7.46 -6.46 8.06
N TRP A 247 7.58 -6.46 9.39
CA TRP A 247 8.60 -7.20 10.17
C TRP A 247 8.25 -8.65 10.40
#